data_298717d809d125bff19c4f13c26acb3a
#
_entry.id   298717d809d125bff19c4f13c26acb3a
#
_cell.length_a   1.000
_cell.length_b   1.000
_cell.length_c   1.000
_cell.angle_alpha   90.00
_cell.angle_beta   90.00
_cell.angle_gamma   90.00
#
_symmetry.space_group_name_H-M   'P 1'
#
loop_
_entity.id
_entity.type
_entity.pdbx_description
1 polymer ?
#
loop_
_entity_poly.entity_id
_entity_poly.type
_entity_poly.pdbx_seq_one_letter_code
_entity_poly.pdbx_strand_id
1 'polypeptide(L)'
;LQGNLVFTDNFGLVNNLPIIGQETLRLKIRTPSVMSGGSFGEEQIIDRLFYINKVQGAKSVNPNVQAVAVDFVSMEGIRNNRIVVDRILTGTYSDIAKQMLKSDLKTKKTVFVEPSSGVKKIIANEVTPIDIINQCKNQAVSKENGQPTYKFFETLTGFHFRSVQSMYATESAQQYIIVENESSVD
;
A
#
# COMPACT_ATOMS: atom_id res chain seq x y z
N LEU A 1 1.26 1.57 -1.50
CA LEU A 1 1.98 1.75 -0.24
C LEU A 1 2.66 3.12 -0.20
N GLN A 2 2.61 3.74 0.97
CA GLN A 2 3.29 5.01 1.26
C GLN A 2 3.76 5.00 2.70
N GLY A 3 4.72 5.83 3.02
CA GLY A 3 5.21 5.98 4.37
C GLY A 3 6.05 7.24 4.54
N ASN A 4 6.42 7.48 5.78
CA ASN A 4 7.33 8.54 6.17
C ASN A 4 8.52 7.91 6.89
N LEU A 5 9.72 8.38 6.58
CA LEU A 5 10.96 7.98 7.23
C LEU A 5 11.63 9.22 7.79
N VAL A 6 11.94 9.18 9.07
CA VAL A 6 12.74 10.22 9.74
C VAL A 6 14.09 9.61 10.11
N PHE A 7 15.16 10.27 9.72
CA PHE A 7 16.52 9.86 10.04
C PHE A 7 17.38 11.05 10.44
N THR A 8 18.45 10.77 11.15
CA THR A 8 19.46 11.78 11.51
C THR A 8 20.59 11.77 10.49
N ASP A 9 20.89 12.94 9.96
CA ASP A 9 21.96 13.17 8.99
C ASP A 9 23.14 13.84 9.69
N ASN A 10 24.20 13.05 9.91
CA ASN A 10 25.46 13.53 10.51
C ASN A 10 26.52 13.83 9.43
N PHE A 11 26.24 13.48 8.17
CA PHE A 11 27.18 13.61 7.06
C PHE A 11 26.81 14.73 6.09
N GLY A 12 25.70 15.43 6.33
CA GLY A 12 25.18 16.46 5.43
C GLY A 12 24.69 15.86 4.10
N LEU A 13 24.12 14.68 4.10
CA LEU A 13 23.64 14.00 2.88
C LEU A 13 22.67 14.88 2.09
N VAL A 14 21.74 15.55 2.79
CA VAL A 14 20.74 16.40 2.14
C VAL A 14 21.36 17.64 1.54
N ASN A 15 22.44 18.16 2.14
CA ASN A 15 23.13 19.36 1.64
C ASN A 15 24.13 19.02 0.51
N ASN A 16 24.72 17.82 0.56
CA ASN A 16 25.78 17.41 -0.38
C ASN A 16 25.23 16.56 -1.55
N LEU A 17 24.09 15.89 -1.37
CA LEU A 17 23.41 15.15 -2.41
C LEU A 17 22.15 15.89 -2.83
N PRO A 18 21.85 16.00 -4.12
CA PRO A 18 20.63 16.66 -4.60
C PRO A 18 19.40 15.77 -4.37
N ILE A 19 19.03 15.56 -3.09
CA ILE A 19 17.80 14.83 -2.75
C ILE A 19 16.62 15.76 -2.99
N ILE A 20 16.06 15.69 -4.19
CA ILE A 20 15.01 16.61 -4.68
C ILE A 20 13.63 15.93 -4.78
N GLY A 21 13.49 14.65 -4.37
CA GLY A 21 12.23 13.91 -4.44
C GLY A 21 12.07 13.11 -5.74
N GLN A 22 13.16 12.73 -6.39
CA GLN A 22 13.18 11.84 -7.57
C GLN A 22 13.97 10.55 -7.30
N GLU A 23 14.55 10.43 -6.12
CA GLU A 23 15.40 9.33 -5.72
C GLU A 23 14.58 8.10 -5.36
N THR A 24 15.25 6.97 -5.46
CA THR A 24 14.69 5.69 -5.02
C THR A 24 15.13 5.38 -3.59
N LEU A 25 14.22 4.87 -2.79
CA LEU A 25 14.45 4.41 -1.43
C LEU A 25 14.24 2.89 -1.37
N ARG A 26 15.30 2.13 -1.14
CA ARG A 26 15.18 0.69 -0.87
C ARG A 26 15.10 0.47 0.63
N LEU A 27 13.95 -0.01 1.09
CA LEU A 27 13.74 -0.40 2.47
C LEU A 27 13.91 -1.91 2.62
N LYS A 28 14.85 -2.28 3.49
CA LYS A 28 15.06 -3.67 3.89
C LYS A 28 14.81 -3.77 5.40
N ILE A 29 13.69 -4.40 5.77
CA ILE A 29 13.26 -4.57 7.14
C ILE A 29 13.28 -6.06 7.46
N ARG A 30 13.89 -6.41 8.57
CA ARG A 30 13.90 -7.77 9.11
C ARG A 30 13.08 -7.79 10.38
N THR A 31 12.19 -8.75 10.49
CA THR A 31 11.53 -9.06 11.76
C THR A 31 12.36 -10.12 12.48
N PRO A 32 12.73 -9.93 13.76
CA PRO A 32 13.35 -11.00 14.51
C PRO A 32 12.40 -12.20 14.56
N SER A 33 12.95 -13.39 14.47
CA SER A 33 12.17 -14.62 14.63
C SER A 33 11.56 -14.63 16.04
N VAL A 34 10.22 -14.65 16.10
CA VAL A 34 9.51 -14.77 17.39
C VAL A 34 9.38 -16.25 17.70
N MET A 35 9.82 -16.65 18.90
CA MET A 35 9.57 -18.00 19.40
C MET A 35 8.06 -18.19 19.58
N SER A 36 7.47 -19.05 18.78
CA SER A 36 6.10 -19.52 18.97
C SER A 36 6.15 -21.04 19.20
N GLY A 37 5.73 -21.47 20.37
CA GLY A 37 5.64 -22.91 20.67
C GLY A 37 6.96 -23.69 20.65
N GLY A 38 8.10 -23.04 20.96
CA GLY A 38 9.41 -23.70 21.05
C GLY A 38 10.17 -23.83 19.72
N SER A 39 9.62 -23.34 18.62
CA SER A 39 10.32 -23.23 17.34
C SER A 39 10.52 -21.78 16.95
N PHE A 40 11.71 -21.44 16.40
CA PHE A 40 11.94 -20.15 15.79
C PHE A 40 11.11 -20.07 14.49
N GLY A 41 10.22 -19.07 14.42
CA GLY A 41 9.53 -18.75 13.17
C GLY A 41 10.54 -18.32 12.09
N GLU A 42 10.20 -18.49 10.82
CA GLU A 42 11.03 -18.00 9.72
C GLU A 42 11.20 -16.48 9.80
N GLU A 43 12.45 -16.01 9.65
CA GLU A 43 12.76 -14.59 9.56
C GLU A 43 12.06 -13.99 8.34
N GLN A 44 11.14 -13.05 8.56
CA GLN A 44 10.49 -12.35 7.47
C GLN A 44 11.32 -11.14 7.06
N ILE A 45 11.72 -11.13 5.80
CA ILE A 45 12.46 -10.02 5.21
C ILE A 45 11.53 -9.25 4.26
N ILE A 46 11.31 -7.98 4.57
CA ILE A 46 10.65 -7.03 3.67
C ILE A 46 11.74 -6.28 2.92
N ASP A 47 11.88 -6.50 1.62
CA ASP A 47 12.82 -5.80 0.74
C ASP A 47 12.03 -5.16 -0.40
N ARG A 48 11.86 -3.83 -0.35
CA ARG A 48 11.03 -3.10 -1.29
C ARG A 48 11.68 -1.79 -1.73
N LEU A 49 11.46 -1.48 -3.01
CA LEU A 49 11.86 -0.22 -3.62
C LEU A 49 10.67 0.75 -3.62
N PHE A 50 10.91 1.93 -3.10
CA PHE A 50 9.99 3.06 -3.10
C PHE A 50 10.62 4.25 -3.81
N TYR A 51 9.84 5.30 -3.98
CA TYR A 51 10.26 6.55 -4.57
C TYR A 51 10.02 7.68 -3.58
N ILE A 52 11.00 8.52 -3.39
CA ILE A 52 10.85 9.71 -2.55
C ILE A 52 9.92 10.67 -3.30
N ASN A 53 8.83 11.04 -2.63
CA ASN A 53 7.81 11.94 -3.17
C ASN A 53 7.98 13.37 -2.64
N LYS A 54 8.46 13.49 -1.39
CA LYS A 54 8.67 14.78 -0.74
C LYS A 54 9.79 14.68 0.28
N VAL A 55 10.64 15.68 0.30
CA VAL A 55 11.61 15.90 1.38
C VAL A 55 11.03 16.99 2.28
N GLN A 56 10.76 16.63 3.53
CA GLN A 56 10.36 17.59 4.55
C GLN A 56 11.64 18.15 5.16
N GLY A 57 11.78 19.46 5.18
CA GLY A 57 13.02 20.16 5.51
C GLY A 57 13.75 19.64 6.75
N ALA A 58 15.05 19.74 6.73
CA ALA A 58 15.92 19.35 7.83
C ALA A 58 15.72 20.29 9.02
N LYS A 59 15.51 19.72 10.21
CA LYS A 59 15.55 20.46 11.48
C LYS A 59 16.89 20.23 12.15
N SER A 60 17.61 21.30 12.48
CA SER A 60 18.84 21.19 13.26
C SER A 60 18.51 20.64 14.65
N VAL A 61 19.12 19.54 15.00
CA VAL A 61 19.04 18.94 16.34
C VAL A 61 20.22 19.44 17.18
N ASN A 62 21.40 19.52 16.55
CA ASN A 62 22.64 20.08 17.08
C ASN A 62 23.41 20.72 15.93
N PRO A 63 24.48 21.52 16.18
CA PRO A 63 25.26 22.18 15.13
C PRO A 63 25.72 21.25 13.99
N ASN A 64 25.93 19.95 14.29
CA ASN A 64 26.46 18.98 13.35
C ASN A 64 25.46 17.85 12.99
N VAL A 65 24.21 17.94 13.47
CA VAL A 65 23.20 16.87 13.28
C VAL A 65 21.88 17.47 12.84
N GLN A 66 21.38 17.01 11.71
CA GLN A 66 20.08 17.41 11.18
C GLN A 66 19.13 16.21 11.19
N ALA A 67 17.89 16.42 11.60
CA ALA A 67 16.82 15.45 11.42
C ALA A 67 16.11 15.73 10.09
N VAL A 68 16.06 14.74 9.23
CA VAL A 68 15.45 14.83 7.90
C VAL A 68 14.27 13.87 7.85
N ALA A 69 13.14 14.36 7.35
CA ALA A 69 11.98 13.55 7.08
C ALA A 69 11.74 13.44 5.58
N VAL A 70 11.52 12.23 5.09
CA VAL A 70 11.19 11.95 3.69
C VAL A 70 9.88 11.17 3.60
N ASP A 71 8.99 11.62 2.73
CA ASP A 71 7.79 10.88 2.37
C ASP A 71 8.11 10.03 1.14
N PHE A 72 7.73 8.78 1.18
CA PHE A 72 7.96 7.84 0.08
C PHE A 72 6.68 7.12 -0.32
N VAL A 73 6.63 6.70 -1.57
CA VAL A 73 5.45 6.08 -2.17
C VAL A 73 5.87 4.99 -3.16
N SER A 74 4.98 4.02 -3.43
CA SER A 74 5.19 3.03 -4.50
C SER A 74 5.15 3.69 -5.88
N MET A 75 5.73 3.03 -6.90
CA MET A 75 5.77 3.54 -8.28
C MET A 75 4.36 3.87 -8.80
N GLU A 76 3.38 3.07 -8.44
CA GLU A 76 1.99 3.29 -8.87
C GLU A 76 1.42 4.59 -8.31
N GLY A 77 1.82 5.01 -7.11
CA GLY A 77 1.45 6.31 -6.55
C GLY A 77 2.05 7.47 -7.35
N ILE A 78 3.33 7.38 -7.74
CA ILE A 78 3.94 8.39 -8.62
C ILE A 78 3.24 8.47 -9.96
N ARG A 79 2.91 7.31 -10.56
CA ARG A 79 2.20 7.26 -11.85
C ARG A 79 0.80 7.84 -11.74
N ASN A 80 0.09 7.54 -10.66
CA ASN A 80 -1.25 8.07 -10.42
C ASN A 80 -1.29 9.60 -10.44
N ASN A 81 -0.28 10.24 -9.86
CA ASN A 81 -0.19 11.71 -9.83
C ASN A 81 0.12 12.34 -11.20
N ARG A 82 0.54 11.54 -12.18
CA ARG A 82 0.92 11.99 -13.53
C ARG A 82 -0.06 11.59 -14.61
N ILE A 83 -0.97 10.68 -14.32
CA ILE A 83 -1.92 10.12 -15.29
C ILE A 83 -3.30 10.66 -15.00
N VAL A 84 -3.90 11.21 -16.03
CA VAL A 84 -5.29 11.67 -16.04
C VAL A 84 -6.04 10.82 -17.04
N VAL A 85 -7.19 10.31 -16.64
CA VAL A 85 -8.09 9.50 -17.47
C VAL A 85 -9.23 10.38 -17.94
N ASP A 86 -9.38 10.47 -19.27
CA ASP A 86 -10.45 11.21 -19.91
C ASP A 86 -11.06 10.32 -21.02
N ARG A 87 -11.92 9.40 -20.61
CA ARG A 87 -12.60 8.47 -21.51
C ARG A 87 -13.77 7.76 -20.85
N ILE A 88 -14.59 7.14 -21.68
CA ILE A 88 -15.67 6.28 -21.22
C ILE A 88 -15.11 4.89 -20.92
N LEU A 89 -15.41 4.39 -19.71
CA LEU A 89 -15.08 3.05 -19.25
C LEU A 89 -16.35 2.21 -19.18
N THR A 90 -16.32 1.03 -19.77
CA THR A 90 -17.47 0.11 -19.79
C THR A 90 -17.01 -1.27 -19.30
N GLY A 91 -17.70 -1.83 -18.35
CA GLY A 91 -17.40 -3.14 -17.75
C GLY A 91 -17.99 -3.29 -16.36
N THR A 92 -17.68 -4.37 -15.69
CA THR A 92 -17.96 -4.48 -14.26
C THR A 92 -17.02 -3.57 -13.46
N TYR A 93 -17.40 -3.15 -12.26
CA TYR A 93 -16.51 -2.32 -11.44
C TYR A 93 -15.17 -3.01 -11.16
N SER A 94 -15.16 -4.33 -11.01
CA SER A 94 -13.95 -5.14 -10.86
C SER A 94 -13.07 -5.13 -12.11
N ASP A 95 -13.66 -5.19 -13.32
CA ASP A 95 -12.89 -5.13 -14.56
C ASP A 95 -12.29 -3.74 -14.77
N ILE A 96 -13.07 -2.68 -14.50
CA ILE A 96 -12.59 -1.31 -14.59
C ILE A 96 -11.43 -1.08 -13.61
N ALA A 97 -11.55 -1.53 -12.34
CA ALA A 97 -10.47 -1.43 -11.37
C ALA A 97 -9.20 -2.16 -11.83
N LYS A 98 -9.35 -3.38 -12.36
CA LYS A 98 -8.25 -4.15 -12.93
C LYS A 98 -7.61 -3.45 -14.14
N GLN A 99 -8.42 -2.85 -15.02
CA GLN A 99 -7.94 -2.08 -16.17
C GLN A 99 -7.11 -0.87 -15.72
N MET A 100 -7.58 -0.10 -14.72
CA MET A 100 -6.84 1.06 -14.18
C MET A 100 -5.46 0.62 -13.64
N LEU A 101 -5.41 -0.49 -12.90
CA LEU A 101 -4.16 -1.00 -12.35
C LEU A 101 -3.20 -1.52 -13.42
N LYS A 102 -3.69 -2.32 -14.37
CA LYS A 102 -2.83 -2.99 -15.36
C LYS A 102 -2.48 -2.12 -16.56
N SER A 103 -3.44 -1.40 -17.12
CA SER A 103 -3.25 -0.64 -18.35
C SER A 103 -2.75 0.78 -18.08
N ASP A 104 -3.36 1.50 -17.13
CA ASP A 104 -3.04 2.90 -16.87
C ASP A 104 -1.87 3.01 -15.88
N LEU A 105 -1.94 2.40 -14.71
CA LEU A 105 -0.85 2.43 -13.74
C LEU A 105 0.30 1.47 -14.10
N LYS A 106 0.09 0.55 -15.05
CA LYS A 106 1.09 -0.42 -15.54
C LYS A 106 1.78 -1.17 -14.40
N THR A 107 0.98 -1.60 -13.39
CA THR A 107 1.56 -2.32 -12.26
C THR A 107 2.05 -3.70 -12.66
N LYS A 108 3.24 -4.05 -12.19
CA LYS A 108 3.82 -5.40 -12.31
C LYS A 108 3.42 -6.31 -11.16
N LYS A 109 2.80 -5.74 -10.11
CA LYS A 109 2.36 -6.48 -8.93
C LYS A 109 1.17 -7.36 -9.26
N THR A 110 0.97 -8.38 -8.46
CA THR A 110 -0.24 -9.21 -8.53
C THR A 110 -1.46 -8.37 -8.21
N VAL A 111 -2.57 -8.64 -8.89
CA VAL A 111 -3.83 -7.93 -8.69
C VAL A 111 -4.89 -8.98 -8.35
N PHE A 112 -5.34 -8.97 -7.11
CA PHE A 112 -6.38 -9.83 -6.58
C PHE A 112 -7.72 -9.11 -6.68
N VAL A 113 -8.58 -9.58 -7.58
CA VAL A 113 -9.86 -8.93 -7.87
C VAL A 113 -10.98 -9.92 -7.66
N GLU A 114 -11.93 -9.58 -6.79
CA GLU A 114 -13.18 -10.30 -6.64
C GLU A 114 -14.20 -9.79 -7.69
N PRO A 115 -14.87 -10.66 -8.43
CA PRO A 115 -15.82 -10.25 -9.45
C PRO A 115 -17.00 -9.45 -8.86
N SER A 116 -17.28 -8.28 -9.43
CA SER A 116 -18.46 -7.49 -9.10
C SER A 116 -19.61 -7.73 -10.06
N SER A 117 -20.82 -7.49 -9.61
CA SER A 117 -22.04 -7.69 -10.41
C SER A 117 -22.35 -6.48 -11.30
N GLY A 118 -22.95 -6.77 -12.44
CA GLY A 118 -23.54 -5.78 -13.38
C GLY A 118 -22.50 -4.99 -14.16
N VAL A 119 -22.77 -4.85 -15.48
CA VAL A 119 -21.97 -4.00 -16.35
C VAL A 119 -22.39 -2.55 -16.16
N LYS A 120 -21.43 -1.66 -16.05
CA LYS A 120 -21.61 -0.23 -15.83
C LYS A 120 -20.84 0.57 -16.88
N LYS A 121 -21.25 1.82 -17.03
CA LYS A 121 -20.60 2.81 -17.87
C LYS A 121 -20.21 3.99 -16.98
N ILE A 122 -18.91 4.25 -16.87
CA ILE A 122 -18.33 5.38 -16.14
C ILE A 122 -17.78 6.37 -17.15
N ILE A 123 -18.14 7.63 -17.02
CA ILE A 123 -17.54 8.73 -17.78
C ILE A 123 -16.46 9.30 -16.87
N ALA A 124 -15.21 9.01 -17.19
CA ALA A 124 -14.07 9.63 -16.54
C ALA A 124 -13.77 10.96 -17.25
N ASN A 125 -13.72 12.02 -16.50
CA ASN A 125 -13.40 13.36 -16.99
C ASN A 125 -12.29 13.93 -16.10
N GLU A 126 -11.06 13.90 -16.59
CA GLU A 126 -9.87 14.39 -15.92
C GLU A 126 -9.66 13.81 -14.50
N VAL A 127 -9.90 12.51 -14.33
CA VAL A 127 -9.83 11.82 -13.04
C VAL A 127 -8.60 10.93 -12.98
N THR A 128 -7.97 10.81 -11.81
CA THR A 128 -6.84 9.90 -11.65
C THR A 128 -7.27 8.43 -11.61
N PRO A 129 -6.44 7.47 -12.03
CA PRO A 129 -6.78 6.05 -12.01
C PRO A 129 -7.22 5.53 -10.64
N ILE A 130 -6.56 5.97 -9.56
CA ILE A 130 -6.90 5.53 -8.18
C ILE A 130 -8.25 6.10 -7.75
N ASP A 131 -8.61 7.32 -8.16
CA ASP A 131 -9.92 7.89 -7.85
C ASP A 131 -11.04 7.13 -8.55
N ILE A 132 -10.82 6.70 -9.80
CA ILE A 132 -11.75 5.81 -10.52
C ILE A 132 -11.92 4.50 -9.76
N ILE A 133 -10.81 3.88 -9.30
CA ILE A 133 -10.88 2.64 -8.50
C ILE A 133 -11.64 2.87 -7.20
N ASN A 134 -11.44 4.01 -6.53
CA ASN A 134 -12.18 4.37 -5.32
C ASN A 134 -13.67 4.58 -5.58
N GLN A 135 -14.03 5.19 -6.72
CA GLN A 135 -15.41 5.29 -7.15
C GLN A 135 -16.02 3.90 -7.40
N CYS A 136 -15.31 3.03 -8.12
CA CYS A 136 -15.72 1.64 -8.33
C CYS A 136 -15.92 0.89 -7.02
N LYS A 137 -14.98 1.03 -6.08
CA LYS A 137 -15.03 0.40 -4.76
C LYS A 137 -16.30 0.78 -3.99
N ASN A 138 -16.69 2.05 -4.03
CA ASN A 138 -17.85 2.56 -3.29
C ASN A 138 -19.19 2.10 -3.87
N GLN A 139 -19.21 1.65 -5.13
CA GLN A 139 -20.43 1.25 -5.84
C GLN A 139 -20.47 -0.24 -6.20
N ALA A 140 -19.36 -0.96 -6.00
CA ALA A 140 -19.26 -2.36 -6.33
C ALA A 140 -20.10 -3.22 -5.38
N VAL A 141 -20.80 -4.20 -5.98
CA VAL A 141 -21.55 -5.24 -5.26
C VAL A 141 -20.97 -6.58 -5.68
N SER A 142 -20.67 -7.45 -4.73
CA SER A 142 -20.11 -8.77 -5.01
C SER A 142 -21.07 -9.63 -5.84
N LYS A 143 -20.52 -10.30 -6.84
CA LYS A 143 -21.27 -11.26 -7.65
C LYS A 143 -21.61 -12.52 -6.87
N GLU A 144 -20.76 -12.92 -5.92
CA GLU A 144 -20.90 -14.15 -5.17
C GLU A 144 -21.88 -14.03 -4.00
N ASN A 145 -21.72 -12.95 -3.21
CA ASN A 145 -22.45 -12.81 -1.94
C ASN A 145 -23.43 -11.61 -1.91
N GLY A 146 -23.49 -10.81 -2.97
CA GLY A 146 -24.41 -9.67 -3.07
C GLY A 146 -24.08 -8.49 -2.14
N GLN A 147 -22.91 -8.46 -1.49
CA GLN A 147 -22.57 -7.43 -0.50
C GLN A 147 -21.79 -6.26 -1.12
N PRO A 148 -22.13 -5.00 -0.75
CA PRO A 148 -21.49 -3.78 -1.28
C PRO A 148 -20.32 -3.33 -0.38
N THR A 149 -19.49 -4.26 0.10
CA THR A 149 -18.46 -3.97 1.11
C THR A 149 -17.05 -4.01 0.55
N TYR A 150 -16.86 -3.60 -0.70
CA TYR A 150 -15.55 -3.62 -1.36
C TYR A 150 -14.54 -2.73 -0.67
N LYS A 151 -13.30 -3.23 -0.62
CA LYS A 151 -12.10 -2.50 -0.20
C LYS A 151 -11.07 -2.51 -1.31
N PHE A 152 -10.32 -1.43 -1.41
CA PHE A 152 -9.17 -1.32 -2.28
C PHE A 152 -7.96 -0.97 -1.43
N PHE A 153 -6.92 -1.79 -1.51
CA PHE A 153 -5.69 -1.59 -0.76
C PHE A 153 -4.51 -2.32 -1.42
N GLU A 154 -3.31 -1.91 -1.07
CA GLU A 154 -2.06 -2.52 -1.50
C GLU A 154 -1.39 -3.21 -0.30
N THR A 155 -0.92 -4.43 -0.51
CA THR A 155 -0.10 -5.19 0.43
C THR A 155 1.28 -5.44 -0.14
N LEU A 156 2.13 -6.14 0.60
CA LEU A 156 3.43 -6.60 0.10
C LEU A 156 3.31 -7.58 -1.07
N THR A 157 2.21 -8.31 -1.17
CA THR A 157 1.97 -9.29 -2.24
C THR A 157 1.33 -8.69 -3.48
N GLY A 158 0.63 -7.56 -3.37
CA GLY A 158 -0.02 -6.92 -4.50
C GLY A 158 -1.20 -6.03 -4.15
N PHE A 159 -2.01 -5.73 -5.15
CA PHE A 159 -3.23 -4.95 -5.01
C PHE A 159 -4.45 -5.85 -4.79
N HIS A 160 -5.33 -5.43 -3.91
CA HIS A 160 -6.56 -6.13 -3.59
C HIS A 160 -7.77 -5.25 -3.85
N PHE A 161 -8.73 -5.77 -4.60
CA PHE A 161 -10.05 -5.19 -4.82
C PHE A 161 -11.09 -6.26 -4.48
N ARG A 162 -11.49 -6.34 -3.22
CA ARG A 162 -12.26 -7.44 -2.66
C ARG A 162 -13.31 -6.96 -1.66
N SER A 163 -14.39 -7.74 -1.49
CA SER A 163 -15.36 -7.51 -0.42
C SER A 163 -14.79 -7.95 0.94
N VAL A 164 -15.30 -7.35 2.00
CA VAL A 164 -14.95 -7.73 3.38
C VAL A 164 -15.29 -9.21 3.62
N GLN A 165 -16.42 -9.69 3.09
CA GLN A 165 -16.84 -11.08 3.23
C GLN A 165 -15.85 -12.05 2.58
N SER A 166 -15.35 -11.74 1.38
CA SER A 166 -14.35 -12.59 0.73
C SER A 166 -13.02 -12.65 1.51
N MET A 167 -12.70 -11.61 2.28
CA MET A 167 -11.53 -11.61 3.16
C MET A 167 -11.76 -12.48 4.41
N TYR A 168 -12.95 -12.45 4.99
CA TYR A 168 -13.31 -13.33 6.12
C TYR A 168 -13.42 -14.80 5.75
N ALA A 169 -13.75 -15.11 4.50
CA ALA A 169 -13.80 -16.49 4.00
C ALA A 169 -12.41 -17.10 3.78
N THR A 170 -11.34 -16.30 3.88
CA THR A 170 -9.96 -16.80 3.77
C THR A 170 -9.53 -17.39 5.11
N GLU A 171 -8.77 -18.49 5.08
CA GLU A 171 -8.20 -19.08 6.29
C GLU A 171 -7.41 -18.08 7.11
N SER A 172 -7.43 -18.25 8.44
CA SER A 172 -6.70 -17.38 9.36
C SER A 172 -5.20 -17.46 9.05
N ALA A 173 -4.59 -16.31 8.78
CA ALA A 173 -3.16 -16.22 8.51
C ALA A 173 -2.31 -16.46 9.78
N GLN A 174 -2.87 -16.19 10.97
CA GLN A 174 -2.15 -16.32 12.24
C GLN A 174 -3.14 -16.44 13.40
N GLN A 175 -2.80 -17.26 14.36
CA GLN A 175 -3.53 -17.41 15.62
C GLN A 175 -2.72 -16.77 16.76
N TYR A 176 -3.38 -15.94 17.57
CA TYR A 176 -2.79 -15.34 18.76
C TYR A 176 -3.38 -15.99 20.00
N ILE A 177 -2.53 -16.35 20.95
CA ILE A 177 -2.94 -16.87 22.25
C ILE A 177 -2.61 -15.79 23.28
N ILE A 178 -3.60 -15.34 24.02
CA ILE A 178 -3.41 -14.45 25.15
C ILE A 178 -3.07 -15.35 26.33
N VAL A 179 -1.86 -15.23 26.86
CA VAL A 179 -1.45 -15.88 28.11
C VAL A 179 -1.66 -14.85 29.21
N GLU A 180 -2.68 -15.03 30.03
CA GLU A 180 -2.83 -14.27 31.28
C GLU A 180 -1.77 -14.79 32.24
N ASN A 181 -0.77 -13.95 32.57
CA ASN A 181 0.11 -14.22 33.68
C ASN A 181 -0.73 -14.01 34.97
N GLU A 182 -1.17 -15.09 35.58
CA GLU A 182 -1.58 -15.03 36.99
C GLU A 182 -0.35 -14.61 37.80
N SER A 183 -0.27 -13.31 38.10
CA SER A 183 0.62 -12.86 39.16
C SER A 183 0.03 -13.44 40.45
N SER A 184 0.59 -14.54 40.91
CA SER A 184 0.38 -14.98 42.28
C SER A 184 0.85 -13.87 43.20
N VAL A 185 -0.10 -13.13 43.72
CA VAL A 185 0.11 -12.26 44.90
C VAL A 185 0.10 -13.21 46.10
N ASP A 186 1.28 -13.57 46.62
CA ASP A 186 1.47 -14.01 47.97
C ASP A 186 1.77 -12.83 48.85
#